data_e6b33041aa86c28913a442c0576d45b3
#
_entry.id   e6b33041aa86c28913a442c0576d45b3
#
_cell.length_a   1.000
_cell.length_b   1.000
_cell.length_c   1.000
_cell.angle_alpha   90.00
_cell.angle_beta   90.00
_cell.angle_gamma   90.00
#
_symmetry.space_group_name_H-M   'P 1'
#
loop_
_entity.id
_entity.type
_entity.pdbx_description
1 polymer ?
#
loop_
_entity_poly.entity_id
_entity_poly.type
_entity_poly.pdbx_seq_one_letter_code
_entity_poly.pdbx_strand_id
1 'polypeptide(L)'
;MEVILRDHVENLGRRGDIVKVADGYARNYLLPRKLALPATPGNMKVVERQRKIADAAEAAERAGAEALAVRLAQAECVLARRVGEHETLYGSVTAADIADELAGKGFEIDKRKIQLAEPIKHVGAFSVAVKLHRDVVAQVPVKVTPLEAATQE
;
A
#
# COMPACT_ATOMS: atom_id res chain seq x y z
N MET A 1 4.74 -15.85 34.53
CA MET A 1 6.00 -15.54 33.86
C MET A 1 5.76 -14.45 32.84
N GLU A 2 6.59 -13.46 32.83
CA GLU A 2 6.51 -12.38 31.82
C GLU A 2 7.40 -12.71 30.64
N VAL A 3 6.87 -12.57 29.45
CA VAL A 3 7.57 -12.84 28.19
C VAL A 3 7.37 -11.69 27.22
N ILE A 4 8.34 -11.51 26.34
CA ILE A 4 8.28 -10.53 25.26
C ILE A 4 7.98 -11.26 23.97
N LEU A 5 6.92 -10.88 23.28
CA LEU A 5 6.52 -11.49 22.01
C LEU A 5 7.48 -11.09 20.89
N ARG A 6 7.99 -12.07 20.16
CA ARG A 6 8.80 -11.86 18.95
C ARG A 6 7.98 -11.80 17.68
N ASP A 7 6.79 -12.38 17.74
CA ASP A 7 5.87 -12.43 16.63
C ASP A 7 4.45 -12.16 17.11
N HIS A 8 3.52 -11.95 16.18
CA HIS A 8 2.12 -11.81 16.51
C HIS A 8 1.55 -13.16 16.95
N VAL A 9 1.00 -13.19 18.15
CA VAL A 9 0.32 -14.37 18.70
C VAL A 9 -1.13 -14.03 18.97
N GLU A 10 -2.04 -14.78 18.35
CA GLU A 10 -3.47 -14.61 18.56
C GLU A 10 -3.81 -14.71 20.06
N ASN A 11 -4.68 -13.83 20.53
CA ASN A 11 -5.14 -13.71 21.92
C ASN A 11 -4.09 -13.27 22.96
N LEU A 12 -2.84 -13.00 22.56
CA LEU A 12 -1.81 -12.53 23.47
C LEU A 12 -1.34 -11.10 23.16
N GLY A 13 -1.03 -10.81 21.90
CA GLY A 13 -0.57 -9.49 21.53
C GLY A 13 0.29 -9.46 20.27
N ARG A 14 0.90 -8.31 20.04
CA ARG A 14 1.75 -8.04 18.88
C ARG A 14 3.22 -8.21 19.19
N ARG A 15 4.03 -8.24 18.16
CA ARG A 15 5.49 -8.24 18.28
C ARG A 15 5.97 -7.07 19.12
N GLY A 16 6.79 -7.39 20.14
CA GLY A 16 7.35 -6.41 21.07
C GLY A 16 6.53 -6.16 22.34
N ASP A 17 5.34 -6.76 22.45
CA ASP A 17 4.52 -6.64 23.64
C ASP A 17 5.05 -7.52 24.77
N ILE A 18 5.00 -6.99 26.00
CA ILE A 18 5.31 -7.73 27.22
C ILE A 18 3.99 -8.27 27.75
N VAL A 19 3.89 -9.58 27.82
CA VAL A 19 2.67 -10.26 28.28
C VAL A 19 2.98 -11.21 29.42
N LYS A 20 2.05 -11.29 30.36
CA LYS A 20 2.13 -12.24 31.47
C LYS A 20 1.34 -13.50 31.10
N VAL A 21 2.04 -14.61 31.07
CA VAL A 21 1.48 -15.92 30.72
C VAL A 21 1.79 -16.95 31.77
N ALA A 22 1.07 -18.07 31.75
CA ALA A 22 1.36 -19.20 32.61
C ALA A 22 2.75 -19.80 32.28
N ASP A 23 3.49 -20.21 33.31
CA ASP A 23 4.85 -20.73 33.16
C ASP A 23 4.92 -21.94 32.25
N GLY A 24 3.94 -22.84 32.35
CA GLY A 24 3.83 -24.00 31.47
C GLY A 24 3.61 -23.64 30.01
N TYR A 25 2.77 -22.68 29.74
CA TYR A 25 2.49 -22.20 28.38
C TYR A 25 3.73 -21.52 27.77
N ALA A 26 4.40 -20.67 28.53
CA ALA A 26 5.64 -20.04 28.09
C ALA A 26 6.73 -21.08 27.75
N ARG A 27 7.00 -22.02 28.66
CA ARG A 27 8.07 -23.02 28.51
C ARG A 27 7.77 -24.07 27.47
N ASN A 28 6.54 -24.51 27.32
CA ASN A 28 6.17 -25.62 26.45
C ASN A 28 5.75 -25.17 25.04
N TYR A 29 5.27 -23.95 24.86
CA TYR A 29 4.74 -23.46 23.60
C TYR A 29 5.49 -22.25 23.05
N LEU A 30 5.59 -21.16 23.79
CA LEU A 30 6.14 -19.90 23.29
C LEU A 30 7.66 -19.95 23.10
N LEU A 31 8.41 -20.41 24.10
CA LEU A 31 9.87 -20.43 24.06
C LEU A 31 10.43 -21.47 23.07
N PRO A 32 9.94 -22.72 23.00
CA PRO A 32 10.43 -23.70 22.03
C PRO A 32 10.19 -23.30 20.58
N ARG A 33 9.09 -22.63 20.30
CA ARG A 33 8.75 -22.11 18.97
C ARG A 33 9.38 -20.76 18.65
N LYS A 34 10.15 -20.20 19.58
CA LYS A 34 10.78 -18.87 19.43
C LYS A 34 9.81 -17.73 19.20
N LEU A 35 8.54 -17.90 19.60
CA LEU A 35 7.50 -16.90 19.50
C LEU A 35 7.63 -15.80 20.55
N ALA A 36 8.28 -16.10 21.67
CA ALA A 36 8.53 -15.16 22.74
C ALA A 36 9.93 -15.36 23.35
N LEU A 37 10.39 -14.35 24.08
CA LEU A 37 11.61 -14.38 24.86
C LEU A 37 11.27 -14.09 26.34
N PRO A 38 12.03 -14.63 27.29
CA PRO A 38 11.86 -14.24 28.68
C PRO A 38 12.09 -12.75 28.85
N ALA A 39 11.26 -12.09 29.65
CA ALA A 39 11.36 -10.66 29.95
C ALA A 39 12.53 -10.36 30.88
N THR A 40 13.74 -10.45 30.39
CA THR A 40 14.95 -10.02 31.10
C THR A 40 15.29 -8.57 30.75
N PRO A 41 15.96 -7.82 31.61
CA PRO A 41 16.37 -6.43 31.33
C PRO A 41 17.18 -6.29 30.03
N GLY A 42 18.01 -7.29 29.71
CA GLY A 42 18.77 -7.34 28.46
C GLY A 42 17.87 -7.50 27.22
N ASN A 43 16.93 -8.45 27.27
CA ASN A 43 15.99 -8.72 26.20
C ASN A 43 15.04 -7.54 25.99
N MET A 44 14.59 -6.88 27.04
CA MET A 44 13.76 -5.69 26.97
C MET A 44 14.44 -4.56 26.19
N LYS A 45 15.71 -4.29 26.48
CA LYS A 45 16.49 -3.27 25.76
C LYS A 45 16.66 -3.61 24.26
N VAL A 46 16.88 -4.88 23.95
CA VAL A 46 17.00 -5.33 22.54
C VAL A 46 15.69 -5.15 21.79
N VAL A 47 14.57 -5.57 22.38
CA VAL A 47 13.26 -5.44 21.78
C VAL A 47 12.86 -3.98 21.63
N GLU A 48 13.10 -3.15 22.64
CA GLU A 48 12.85 -1.71 22.56
C GLU A 48 13.64 -1.04 21.44
N ARG A 49 14.92 -1.41 21.30
CA ARG A 49 15.76 -0.92 20.19
C ARG A 49 15.22 -1.36 18.83
N GLN A 50 14.83 -2.64 18.69
CA GLN A 50 14.24 -3.17 17.45
C GLN A 50 12.92 -2.48 17.12
N ARG A 51 12.09 -2.20 18.12
CA ARG A 51 10.84 -1.46 17.94
C ARG A 51 11.11 -0.04 17.45
N LYS A 52 12.03 0.69 18.08
CA LYS A 52 12.40 2.05 17.64
C LYS A 52 12.92 2.06 16.18
N ILE A 53 13.71 1.06 15.78
CA ILE A 53 14.21 0.96 14.41
C ILE A 53 13.06 0.66 13.45
N ALA A 54 12.15 -0.25 13.80
CA ALA A 54 11.00 -0.57 12.99
C ALA A 54 10.04 0.62 12.85
N ASP A 55 9.74 1.32 13.95
CA ASP A 55 8.89 2.51 13.95
C ASP A 55 9.51 3.65 13.11
N ALA A 56 10.84 3.83 13.20
CA ALA A 56 11.55 4.82 12.39
C ALA A 56 11.53 4.46 10.89
N ALA A 57 11.70 3.19 10.54
CA ALA A 57 11.61 2.72 9.16
C ALA A 57 10.19 2.90 8.60
N GLU A 58 9.17 2.53 9.37
CA GLU A 58 7.77 2.71 8.97
C GLU A 58 7.40 4.19 8.80
N ALA A 59 7.89 5.05 9.70
CA ALA A 59 7.70 6.50 9.59
C ALA A 59 8.37 7.07 8.33
N ALA A 60 9.57 6.60 7.98
CA ALA A 60 10.26 7.01 6.77
C ALA A 60 9.55 6.53 5.49
N GLU A 61 9.08 5.29 5.47
CA GLU A 61 8.27 4.76 4.36
C GLU A 61 6.96 5.53 4.19
N ARG A 62 6.29 5.83 5.29
CA ARG A 62 5.07 6.63 5.29
C ARG A 62 5.32 8.04 4.74
N ALA A 63 6.36 8.73 5.21
CA ALA A 63 6.71 10.05 4.71
C ALA A 63 7.05 10.03 3.21
N GLY A 64 7.75 9.01 2.73
CA GLY A 64 8.01 8.78 1.32
C GLY A 64 6.72 8.56 0.51
N ALA A 65 5.80 7.76 1.03
CA ALA A 65 4.51 7.51 0.41
C ALA A 65 3.62 8.76 0.38
N GLU A 66 3.62 9.57 1.43
CA GLU A 66 2.89 10.87 1.48
C GLU A 66 3.45 11.86 0.44
N ALA A 67 4.77 11.95 0.30
CA ALA A 67 5.39 12.80 -0.71
C ALA A 67 5.05 12.34 -2.13
N LEU A 68 5.04 11.03 -2.38
CA LEU A 68 4.60 10.46 -3.65
C LEU A 68 3.11 10.72 -3.91
N ALA A 69 2.27 10.62 -2.89
CA ALA A 69 0.84 10.90 -2.99
C ALA A 69 0.57 12.34 -3.46
N VAL A 70 1.28 13.31 -2.90
CA VAL A 70 1.18 14.72 -3.32
C VAL A 70 1.59 14.90 -4.78
N ARG A 71 2.69 14.28 -5.19
CA ARG A 71 3.17 14.35 -6.57
C ARG A 71 2.20 13.68 -7.56
N LEU A 72 1.61 12.55 -7.17
CA LEU A 72 0.62 11.84 -7.97
C LEU A 72 -0.70 12.62 -8.09
N ALA A 73 -1.13 13.29 -7.03
CA ALA A 73 -2.32 14.15 -7.08
C ALA A 73 -2.17 15.33 -8.05
N GLN A 74 -0.94 15.78 -8.28
CA GLN A 74 -0.61 16.83 -9.25
C GLN A 74 -0.40 16.29 -10.67
N ALA A 75 -0.18 14.98 -10.82
CA ALA A 75 0.03 14.34 -12.10
C ALA A 75 -1.32 13.98 -12.74
N GLU A 76 -1.80 14.78 -13.67
CA GLU A 76 -2.96 14.40 -14.50
C GLU A 76 -2.60 13.26 -15.45
N CYS A 77 -3.34 12.16 -15.39
CA CYS A 77 -3.25 11.11 -16.38
C CYS A 77 -4.25 11.37 -17.49
N VAL A 78 -3.75 11.61 -18.69
CA VAL A 78 -4.58 11.78 -19.88
C VAL A 78 -4.46 10.55 -20.76
N LEU A 79 -5.53 9.81 -20.89
CA LEU A 79 -5.61 8.61 -21.72
C LEU A 79 -6.47 8.89 -22.94
N ALA A 80 -5.88 8.84 -24.12
CA ALA A 80 -6.60 8.94 -25.38
C ALA A 80 -7.07 7.55 -25.83
N ARG A 81 -8.36 7.38 -26.02
CA ARG A 81 -8.97 6.11 -26.46
C ARG A 81 -10.00 6.36 -27.56
N ARG A 82 -10.15 5.38 -28.44
CA ARG A 82 -11.18 5.44 -29.49
C ARG A 82 -12.55 5.38 -28.86
N VAL A 83 -13.42 6.25 -29.30
CA VAL A 83 -14.81 6.40 -28.85
C VAL A 83 -15.77 5.93 -29.93
N GLY A 84 -16.76 5.14 -29.51
CA GLY A 84 -17.89 4.78 -30.36
C GLY A 84 -19.07 5.75 -30.24
N GLU A 85 -20.22 5.29 -30.60
CA GLU A 85 -21.45 6.03 -30.39
C GLU A 85 -21.75 6.25 -28.92
N HIS A 86 -22.33 7.38 -28.56
CA HIS A 86 -22.71 7.76 -27.20
C HIS A 86 -21.56 7.89 -26.20
N GLU A 87 -20.41 8.41 -26.63
CA GLU A 87 -19.25 8.63 -25.74
C GLU A 87 -18.73 7.35 -25.02
N THR A 88 -19.10 6.20 -25.53
CA THR A 88 -18.65 4.91 -25.01
C THR A 88 -17.34 4.51 -25.66
N LEU A 89 -16.36 4.10 -24.86
CA LEU A 89 -15.05 3.68 -25.36
C LEU A 89 -15.15 2.35 -26.11
N TYR A 90 -14.40 2.24 -27.20
CA TYR A 90 -14.08 0.93 -27.78
C TYR A 90 -13.07 0.22 -26.87
N GLY A 91 -13.56 -0.58 -25.95
CA GLY A 91 -12.78 -1.22 -24.91
C GLY A 91 -12.93 -0.50 -23.56
N SER A 92 -12.05 -0.81 -22.64
CA SER A 92 -12.07 -0.25 -21.29
C SER A 92 -10.69 0.20 -20.88
N VAL A 93 -10.63 1.24 -20.04
CA VAL A 93 -9.39 1.63 -19.36
C VAL A 93 -9.26 0.82 -18.08
N THR A 94 -8.20 0.07 -17.99
CA THR A 94 -7.90 -0.81 -16.85
C THR A 94 -6.82 -0.22 -15.93
N ALA A 95 -6.66 -0.82 -14.75
CA ALA A 95 -5.57 -0.44 -13.84
C ALA A 95 -4.18 -0.59 -14.49
N ALA A 96 -4.01 -1.53 -15.41
CA ALA A 96 -2.76 -1.71 -16.15
C ALA A 96 -2.46 -0.50 -17.06
N ASP A 97 -3.47 -0.01 -17.79
CA ASP A 97 -3.31 1.17 -18.66
C ASP A 97 -2.92 2.41 -17.86
N ILE A 98 -3.51 2.59 -16.69
CA ILE A 98 -3.18 3.70 -15.78
C ILE A 98 -1.76 3.55 -15.23
N ALA A 99 -1.36 2.34 -14.86
CA ALA A 99 -0.01 2.06 -14.40
C ALA A 99 1.04 2.35 -15.48
N ASP A 100 0.78 1.97 -16.73
CA ASP A 100 1.67 2.21 -17.86
C ASP A 100 1.80 3.71 -18.16
N GLU A 101 0.72 4.46 -18.08
CA GLU A 101 0.74 5.93 -18.24
C GLU A 101 1.52 6.61 -17.13
N LEU A 102 1.33 6.18 -15.89
CA LEU A 102 2.09 6.70 -14.74
C LEU A 102 3.57 6.34 -14.84
N ALA A 103 3.90 5.14 -15.32
CA ALA A 103 5.29 4.75 -15.58
C ALA A 103 5.95 5.63 -16.65
N GLY A 104 5.22 6.00 -17.69
CA GLY A 104 5.66 6.95 -18.70
C GLY A 104 5.96 8.36 -18.14
N LYS A 105 5.33 8.73 -17.03
CA LYS A 105 5.57 9.99 -16.30
C LYS A 105 6.64 9.90 -15.22
N GLY A 106 7.26 8.71 -15.05
CA GLY A 106 8.31 8.47 -14.08
C GLY A 106 7.82 7.96 -12.71
N PHE A 107 6.56 7.54 -12.61
CA PHE A 107 6.01 6.92 -11.40
C PHE A 107 5.89 5.41 -11.58
N GLU A 108 6.77 4.66 -10.96
CA GLU A 108 6.68 3.19 -10.93
C GLU A 108 5.64 2.74 -9.90
N ILE A 109 4.44 2.46 -10.38
CA ILE A 109 3.32 2.00 -9.54
C ILE A 109 2.82 0.66 -10.06
N ASP A 110 2.75 -0.32 -9.16
CA ASP A 110 2.18 -1.61 -9.48
C ASP A 110 0.65 -1.47 -9.71
N LYS A 111 0.14 -2.08 -10.78
CA LYS A 111 -1.29 -2.16 -11.08
C LYS A 111 -2.14 -2.70 -9.92
N ARG A 112 -1.54 -3.52 -9.04
CA ARG A 112 -2.21 -4.07 -7.85
C ARG A 112 -2.49 -3.01 -6.78
N LYS A 113 -1.74 -1.92 -6.78
CA LYS A 113 -1.92 -0.79 -5.87
C LYS A 113 -3.01 0.18 -6.34
N ILE A 114 -3.39 0.09 -7.61
CA ILE A 114 -4.45 0.92 -8.20
C ILE A 114 -5.80 0.29 -7.90
N GLN A 115 -6.61 0.99 -7.12
CA GLN A 115 -7.95 0.55 -6.75
C GLN A 115 -8.96 1.09 -7.76
N LEU A 116 -9.29 0.28 -8.74
CA LEU A 116 -10.32 0.57 -9.73
C LEU A 116 -11.49 -0.40 -9.52
N ALA A 117 -12.62 0.11 -9.07
CA ALA A 117 -13.80 -0.72 -8.81
C ALA A 117 -14.35 -1.34 -10.10
N GLU A 118 -14.42 -0.54 -11.17
CA GLU A 118 -14.85 -0.99 -12.49
C GLU A 118 -13.96 -0.38 -13.58
N PRO A 119 -13.68 -1.09 -14.67
CA PRO A 119 -12.98 -0.53 -15.82
C PRO A 119 -13.74 0.68 -16.37
N ILE A 120 -13.02 1.74 -16.73
CA ILE A 120 -13.61 2.96 -17.28
C ILE A 120 -14.03 2.70 -18.73
N LYS A 121 -15.31 2.91 -19.03
CA LYS A 121 -15.89 2.68 -20.34
C LYS A 121 -16.40 3.95 -21.03
N HIS A 122 -16.36 5.07 -20.33
CA HIS A 122 -16.86 6.36 -20.82
C HIS A 122 -15.75 7.42 -20.82
N VAL A 123 -15.93 8.41 -21.68
CA VAL A 123 -15.08 9.60 -21.73
C VAL A 123 -15.40 10.51 -20.55
N GLY A 124 -14.41 11.10 -19.95
CA GLY A 124 -14.57 12.07 -18.88
C GLY A 124 -13.40 12.09 -17.90
N ALA A 125 -13.57 12.83 -16.81
CA ALA A 125 -12.62 12.91 -15.73
C ALA A 125 -13.04 11.96 -14.60
N PHE A 126 -12.11 11.12 -14.18
CA PHE A 126 -12.31 10.15 -13.11
C PHE A 126 -11.19 10.30 -12.08
N SER A 127 -11.49 9.99 -10.84
CA SER A 127 -10.50 9.95 -9.76
C SER A 127 -10.27 8.51 -9.37
N VAL A 128 -9.02 8.07 -9.46
CA VAL A 128 -8.62 6.70 -9.14
C VAL A 128 -7.78 6.68 -7.88
N ALA A 129 -8.17 5.85 -6.93
CA ALA A 129 -7.43 5.67 -5.68
C ALA A 129 -6.23 4.74 -5.90
N VAL A 130 -5.05 5.18 -5.49
CA VAL A 130 -3.80 4.40 -5.52
C VAL A 130 -3.33 4.19 -4.10
N LYS A 131 -3.28 2.95 -3.66
CA LYS A 131 -2.80 2.60 -2.32
C LYS A 131 -1.27 2.52 -2.32
N LEU A 132 -0.62 3.51 -1.76
CA LEU A 132 0.84 3.58 -1.66
C LEU A 132 1.37 2.91 -0.39
N HIS A 133 0.68 3.10 0.72
CA HIS A 133 1.00 2.52 2.01
C HIS A 133 -0.28 2.06 2.71
N ARG A 134 -0.18 1.40 3.86
CA ARG A 134 -1.35 0.94 4.65
C ARG A 134 -2.33 2.06 4.95
N ASP A 135 -1.80 3.22 5.31
CA ASP A 135 -2.57 4.40 5.73
C ASP A 135 -2.54 5.53 4.70
N VAL A 136 -1.82 5.37 3.59
CA VAL A 136 -1.65 6.40 2.56
C VAL A 136 -2.30 5.95 1.26
N VAL A 137 -3.35 6.65 0.87
CA VAL A 137 -4.05 6.48 -0.40
C VAL A 137 -3.97 7.79 -1.17
N ALA A 138 -3.41 7.74 -2.38
CA ALA A 138 -3.38 8.88 -3.29
C ALA A 138 -4.57 8.84 -4.22
N GLN A 139 -5.14 10.00 -4.52
CA GLN A 139 -6.14 10.14 -5.57
C GLN A 139 -5.49 10.73 -6.81
N VAL A 140 -5.52 9.98 -7.90
CA VAL A 140 -4.95 10.40 -9.18
C VAL A 140 -6.09 10.81 -10.10
N PRO A 141 -6.12 12.05 -10.59
CA PRO A 141 -7.10 12.46 -11.59
C PRO A 141 -6.74 11.81 -12.93
N VAL A 142 -7.65 11.00 -13.46
CA VAL A 142 -7.55 10.36 -14.77
C VAL A 142 -8.55 10.99 -15.71
N LYS A 143 -8.05 11.56 -16.80
CA LYS A 143 -8.88 12.15 -17.84
C LYS A 143 -8.83 11.25 -19.06
N VAL A 144 -9.99 10.75 -19.46
CA VAL A 144 -10.14 9.98 -20.69
C VAL A 144 -10.65 10.90 -21.80
N THR A 145 -9.85 11.05 -22.86
CA THR A 145 -10.19 11.87 -24.01
C THR A 145 -10.47 10.98 -25.22
N PRO A 146 -11.38 11.41 -26.13
CA PRO A 146 -11.56 10.71 -27.38
C PRO A 146 -10.29 10.84 -28.22
N LEU A 147 -9.82 9.72 -28.73
CA LEU A 147 -8.79 9.71 -29.74
C LEU A 147 -9.48 10.13 -31.07
N GLU A 148 -9.43 11.41 -31.38
CA GLU A 148 -9.82 11.85 -32.74
C GLU A 148 -8.85 11.18 -33.71
N ALA A 149 -9.40 10.40 -34.62
CA ALA A 149 -8.65 9.95 -35.79
C ALA A 149 -8.11 11.21 -36.44
N ALA A 150 -6.77 11.38 -36.41
CA ALA A 150 -6.14 12.43 -37.20
C ALA A 150 -6.65 12.30 -38.63
N THR A 151 -7.49 13.22 -39.01
CA THR A 151 -7.90 13.37 -40.41
C THR A 151 -6.61 13.78 -41.12
N GLN A 152 -5.99 12.83 -41.77
CA GLN A 152 -4.95 13.14 -42.73
C GLN A 152 -5.65 13.87 -43.84
N GLU A 153 -5.42 15.15 -43.97
CA GLU A 153 -5.43 15.81 -45.26
C GLU A 153 -4.17 15.40 -46.01
#